data_fda3a3ca479ce5dd4bbb64e05eb7b750
#
_entry.id   fda3a3ca479ce5dd4bbb64e05eb7b750
#
_cell.length_a   1.000
_cell.length_b   1.000
_cell.length_c   1.000
_cell.angle_alpha   90.00
_cell.angle_beta   90.00
_cell.angle_gamma   90.00
#
_symmetry.space_group_name_H-M   'P 1'
#
loop_
_entity.id
_entity.type
_entity.pdbx_description
1 polymer ?
#
loop_
_entity_poly.entity_id
_entity_poly.type
_entity_poly.pdbx_seq_one_letter_code
_entity_poly.pdbx_strand_id
1 'polypeptide(L)'
;MGWQKGTVLLLGTLTLAACDGREESAIDNLANGANAVQVQNDVRAEAQALMEPLAPPPPGSPGGLPVSSEPVNEDAIDPDSAQGAAQVVQGYYGLLEEKRFDDAQDLWNEKGPIGTEEDVLFAARFRGFSEIHANVGVPGDVEGAAGSLYVTVPVQVYGRVAATGKPWYTLRQVTLRRVNDVPGSSEADRRWHIESIGPYTAPEEPAGEAAANAISPTDGMVRKP
;
A
#
# COMPACT_ATOMS: atom_id res chain seq x y z
N MET A 1 -61.00 28.38 -56.46
CA MET A 1 -61.05 27.22 -57.36
C MET A 1 -60.35 26.13 -56.64
N GLY A 2 -60.89 25.12 -56.12
CA GLY A 2 -62.05 24.36 -56.38
C GLY A 2 -61.73 22.90 -56.16
N TRP A 3 -62.43 22.26 -55.19
CA TRP A 3 -62.88 20.89 -55.25
C TRP A 3 -61.86 19.76 -55.11
N GLN A 4 -62.06 18.60 -54.43
CA GLN A 4 -63.26 17.93 -53.86
C GLN A 4 -62.80 16.79 -52.93
N LYS A 5 -63.57 16.55 -51.95
CA LYS A 5 -63.86 15.39 -51.11
C LYS A 5 -63.69 14.02 -51.77
N GLY A 6 -63.15 13.08 -50.99
CA GLY A 6 -63.28 11.63 -51.26
C GLY A 6 -63.11 10.86 -49.94
N THR A 7 -64.25 10.60 -49.31
CA THR A 7 -64.41 9.67 -48.17
C THR A 7 -64.43 8.26 -48.75
N VAL A 8 -63.51 7.40 -48.25
CA VAL A 8 -63.63 5.94 -48.40
C VAL A 8 -63.61 5.31 -47.05
N LEU A 9 -64.72 4.80 -46.64
CA LEU A 9 -64.90 3.94 -45.47
C LEU A 9 -64.51 2.54 -45.88
N LEU A 10 -63.54 1.92 -45.22
CA LEU A 10 -63.25 0.48 -45.32
C LEU A 10 -63.24 -0.13 -43.95
N LEU A 11 -64.30 -0.88 -43.64
CA LEU A 11 -64.35 -1.84 -42.56
C LEU A 11 -63.31 -2.95 -42.85
N GLY A 12 -62.39 -3.18 -41.94
CA GLY A 12 -61.48 -4.31 -42.00
C GLY A 12 -61.33 -4.94 -40.60
N THR A 13 -62.03 -5.99 -40.44
CA THR A 13 -61.96 -7.11 -39.48
C THR A 13 -60.88 -7.12 -38.47
N LEU A 14 -61.29 -7.10 -37.22
CA LEU A 14 -60.53 -7.37 -36.00
C LEU A 14 -60.19 -8.87 -35.96
N THR A 15 -58.96 -9.24 -36.26
CA THR A 15 -58.41 -10.55 -35.91
C THR A 15 -57.65 -10.42 -34.58
N LEU A 16 -58.25 -10.97 -33.53
CA LEU A 16 -57.51 -11.25 -32.29
C LEU A 16 -56.47 -12.36 -32.58
N ALA A 17 -55.23 -11.99 -32.73
CA ALA A 17 -54.15 -12.92 -32.55
C ALA A 17 -53.71 -12.83 -31.07
N ALA A 18 -54.18 -13.75 -30.27
CA ALA A 18 -53.62 -14.06 -28.98
C ALA A 18 -52.30 -14.76 -29.24
N CYS A 19 -51.15 -14.10 -29.00
CA CYS A 19 -49.80 -14.67 -28.89
C CYS A 19 -49.31 -14.34 -27.50
N ASP A 20 -49.35 -15.29 -26.65
CA ASP A 20 -48.17 -16.08 -26.19
C ASP A 20 -46.85 -15.26 -26.12
N GLY A 21 -46.88 -14.18 -25.34
CA GLY A 21 -45.73 -13.33 -25.05
C GLY A 21 -45.47 -13.17 -23.56
N ARG A 22 -46.06 -14.03 -22.74
CA ARG A 22 -46.04 -13.85 -21.28
C ARG A 22 -44.89 -14.57 -20.56
N GLU A 23 -44.25 -15.55 -21.21
CA GLU A 23 -43.18 -16.31 -20.56
C GLU A 23 -41.77 -15.67 -20.78
N GLU A 24 -41.51 -15.11 -21.96
CA GLU A 24 -40.24 -14.45 -22.26
C GLU A 24 -40.02 -13.17 -21.42
N SER A 25 -41.09 -12.38 -21.22
CA SER A 25 -41.01 -11.17 -20.40
C SER A 25 -40.80 -11.45 -18.90
N ALA A 26 -41.21 -12.61 -18.42
CA ALA A 26 -41.01 -13.01 -17.01
C ALA A 26 -39.56 -13.43 -16.75
N ILE A 27 -38.95 -14.12 -17.72
CA ILE A 27 -37.55 -14.56 -17.63
C ILE A 27 -36.62 -13.35 -17.75
N ASP A 28 -36.87 -12.41 -18.66
CA ASP A 28 -36.09 -11.18 -18.81
C ASP A 28 -36.23 -10.26 -17.61
N ASN A 29 -37.38 -10.18 -16.97
CA ASN A 29 -37.57 -9.41 -15.75
C ASN A 29 -36.90 -10.06 -14.54
N LEU A 30 -36.86 -11.39 -14.47
CA LEU A 30 -36.12 -12.11 -13.44
C LEU A 30 -34.59 -11.97 -13.62
N ALA A 31 -34.12 -12.04 -14.87
CA ALA A 31 -32.70 -11.83 -15.17
C ALA A 31 -32.24 -10.39 -14.85
N ASN A 32 -33.06 -9.40 -15.25
CA ASN A 32 -32.80 -8.00 -14.92
C ASN A 32 -32.90 -7.71 -13.41
N GLY A 33 -33.82 -8.35 -12.70
CA GLY A 33 -33.93 -8.25 -11.26
C GLY A 33 -32.74 -8.90 -10.55
N ALA A 34 -32.28 -10.06 -11.00
CA ALA A 34 -31.11 -10.72 -10.47
C ALA A 34 -29.81 -9.89 -10.68
N ASN A 35 -29.67 -9.32 -11.89
CA ASN A 35 -28.53 -8.43 -12.19
C ASN A 35 -28.58 -7.15 -11.35
N ALA A 36 -29.76 -6.54 -11.13
CA ALA A 36 -29.90 -5.36 -10.28
C ALA A 36 -29.55 -5.65 -8.82
N VAL A 37 -29.98 -6.81 -8.29
CA VAL A 37 -29.63 -7.25 -6.94
C VAL A 37 -28.14 -7.51 -6.83
N GLN A 38 -27.52 -8.11 -7.84
CA GLN A 38 -26.09 -8.35 -7.85
C GLN A 38 -25.30 -7.04 -7.86
N VAL A 39 -25.64 -6.09 -8.73
CA VAL A 39 -25.03 -4.76 -8.74
C VAL A 39 -25.19 -4.04 -7.40
N GLN A 40 -26.36 -4.11 -6.77
CA GLN A 40 -26.57 -3.52 -5.45
C GLN A 40 -25.71 -4.19 -4.35
N ASN A 41 -25.55 -5.50 -4.42
CA ASN A 41 -24.68 -6.22 -3.47
C ASN A 41 -23.21 -5.87 -3.69
N ASP A 42 -22.77 -5.75 -4.94
CA ASP A 42 -21.40 -5.37 -5.29
C ASP A 42 -21.11 -3.94 -4.83
N VAL A 43 -21.99 -2.98 -5.08
CA VAL A 43 -21.85 -1.59 -4.60
C VAL A 43 -21.86 -1.51 -3.08
N ARG A 44 -22.69 -2.32 -2.39
CA ARG A 44 -22.69 -2.37 -0.94
C ARG A 44 -21.40 -2.98 -0.38
N ALA A 45 -20.88 -4.06 -0.99
CA ALA A 45 -19.64 -4.70 -0.61
C ALA A 45 -18.44 -3.73 -0.80
N GLU A 46 -18.43 -2.99 -1.90
CA GLU A 46 -17.44 -1.97 -2.19
C GLU A 46 -17.50 -0.80 -1.18
N ALA A 47 -18.70 -0.32 -0.88
CA ALA A 47 -18.89 0.71 0.15
C ALA A 47 -18.46 0.23 1.54
N GLN A 48 -18.73 -1.03 1.89
CA GLN A 48 -18.29 -1.62 3.15
C GLN A 48 -16.77 -1.78 3.21
N ALA A 49 -16.12 -2.17 2.11
CA ALA A 49 -14.67 -2.29 2.02
C ALA A 49 -13.97 -0.93 2.18
N LEU A 50 -14.57 0.15 1.67
CA LEU A 50 -14.08 1.52 1.87
C LEU A 50 -14.25 2.01 3.31
N MET A 51 -15.21 1.47 4.05
CA MET A 51 -15.47 1.82 5.46
C MET A 51 -14.71 0.93 6.45
N GLU A 52 -14.09 -0.17 5.98
CA GLU A 52 -13.27 -1.01 6.83
C GLU A 52 -12.04 -0.21 7.32
N PRO A 53 -11.81 -0.07 8.64
CA PRO A 53 -10.65 0.64 9.14
C PRO A 53 -9.35 0.00 8.66
N LEU A 54 -8.34 0.80 8.34
CA LEU A 54 -7.00 0.30 8.12
C LEU A 54 -6.41 -0.13 9.47
N ALA A 55 -6.24 -1.43 9.66
CA ALA A 55 -5.69 -2.01 10.88
C ALA A 55 -4.44 -2.85 10.52
N PRO A 56 -3.28 -2.21 10.30
CA PRO A 56 -2.06 -2.93 9.99
C PRO A 56 -1.69 -3.88 11.15
N PRO A 57 -1.08 -5.04 10.85
CA PRO A 57 -0.64 -5.99 11.85
C PRO A 57 0.22 -5.31 12.94
N PRO A 58 -0.03 -5.58 14.23
CA PRO A 58 0.74 -4.96 15.31
C PRO A 58 2.20 -5.41 15.30
N PRO A 59 3.13 -4.60 15.87
CA PRO A 59 4.53 -4.98 15.99
C PRO A 59 4.71 -6.36 16.63
N GLY A 60 5.66 -7.13 16.12
CA GLY A 60 5.95 -8.49 16.56
C GLY A 60 5.02 -9.57 16.01
N SER A 61 3.96 -9.21 15.28
CA SER A 61 3.10 -10.17 14.59
C SER A 61 3.55 -10.37 13.14
N PRO A 62 3.13 -11.46 12.46
CA PRO A 62 3.42 -11.65 11.05
C PRO A 62 2.93 -10.46 10.19
N GLY A 63 3.86 -9.81 9.47
CA GLY A 63 3.57 -8.60 8.69
C GLY A 63 3.59 -7.29 9.48
N GLY A 64 3.77 -7.34 10.80
CA GLY A 64 4.01 -6.19 11.67
C GLY A 64 5.48 -5.80 11.71
N LEU A 65 5.77 -4.58 12.20
CA LEU A 65 7.13 -4.14 12.45
C LEU A 65 7.84 -5.05 13.47
N PRO A 66 9.18 -5.15 13.42
CA PRO A 66 9.95 -5.76 14.50
C PRO A 66 9.65 -5.07 15.84
N VAL A 67 9.66 -5.84 16.91
CA VAL A 67 9.61 -5.26 18.26
C VAL A 67 10.98 -4.68 18.55
N SER A 68 11.03 -3.41 18.94
CA SER A 68 12.24 -2.78 19.44
C SER A 68 12.08 -2.44 20.92
N SER A 69 13.15 -2.66 21.66
CA SER A 69 13.26 -2.26 23.08
C SER A 69 13.95 -0.90 23.26
N GLU A 70 14.36 -0.26 22.16
CA GLU A 70 14.99 1.05 22.26
C GLU A 70 13.99 2.12 22.71
N PRO A 71 14.36 2.91 23.74
CA PRO A 71 13.53 4.02 24.17
C PRO A 71 13.48 5.09 23.09
N VAL A 72 12.31 5.72 22.94
CA VAL A 72 12.18 6.91 22.10
C VAL A 72 13.05 8.01 22.68
N ASN A 73 14.05 8.47 21.92
CA ASN A 73 14.87 9.60 22.32
C ASN A 73 14.10 10.90 21.99
N GLU A 74 13.92 11.76 22.99
CA GLU A 74 13.27 13.06 22.85
C GLU A 74 14.24 14.19 22.44
N ASP A 75 15.55 13.89 22.34
CA ASP A 75 16.56 14.85 21.94
C ASP A 75 16.43 15.19 20.43
N ALA A 76 17.05 16.33 20.06
CA ALA A 76 17.13 16.72 18.66
C ALA A 76 17.87 15.64 17.83
N ILE A 77 17.23 15.16 16.77
CA ILE A 77 17.78 14.11 15.92
C ILE A 77 18.92 14.68 15.08
N ASP A 78 20.09 14.07 15.19
CA ASP A 78 21.21 14.34 14.29
C ASP A 78 20.85 13.85 12.87
N PRO A 79 20.82 14.73 11.86
CA PRO A 79 20.53 14.35 10.48
C PRO A 79 21.45 13.28 9.92
N ASP A 80 22.67 13.15 10.46
CA ASP A 80 23.70 12.21 10.00
C ASP A 80 23.59 10.83 10.68
N SER A 81 22.75 10.72 11.70
CA SER A 81 22.53 9.48 12.45
C SER A 81 21.61 8.49 11.72
N ALA A 82 21.51 7.26 12.24
CA ALA A 82 20.53 6.28 11.81
C ALA A 82 19.09 6.80 11.97
N GLN A 83 18.82 7.56 13.03
CA GLN A 83 17.51 8.18 13.25
C GLN A 83 17.24 9.26 12.20
N GLY A 84 18.26 10.03 11.78
CA GLY A 84 18.15 10.96 10.65
C GLY A 84 17.79 10.24 9.34
N ALA A 85 18.37 9.07 9.10
CA ALA A 85 17.96 8.23 7.95
C ALA A 85 16.49 7.79 8.04
N ALA A 86 16.02 7.38 9.24
CA ALA A 86 14.61 7.01 9.43
C ALA A 86 13.66 8.20 9.19
N GLN A 87 14.07 9.44 9.49
CA GLN A 87 13.30 10.64 9.16
C GLN A 87 13.16 10.84 7.64
N VAL A 88 14.20 10.54 6.85
CA VAL A 88 14.11 10.58 5.38
C VAL A 88 13.07 9.58 4.89
N VAL A 89 13.03 8.36 5.45
CA VAL A 89 12.00 7.36 5.12
C VAL A 89 10.61 7.84 5.49
N GLN A 90 10.45 8.46 6.66
CA GLN A 90 9.16 9.03 7.08
C GLN A 90 8.71 10.14 6.13
N GLY A 91 9.63 11.04 5.75
CA GLY A 91 9.37 12.09 4.76
C GLY A 91 8.95 11.52 3.40
N TYR A 92 9.64 10.48 2.93
CA TYR A 92 9.32 9.80 1.67
C TYR A 92 7.89 9.29 1.63
N TYR A 93 7.47 8.53 2.65
CA TYR A 93 6.12 7.99 2.69
C TYR A 93 5.07 9.10 2.93
N GLY A 94 5.38 10.15 3.67
CA GLY A 94 4.52 11.34 3.80
C GLY A 94 4.29 12.03 2.44
N LEU A 95 5.33 12.17 1.62
CA LEU A 95 5.20 12.71 0.26
C LEU A 95 4.35 11.81 -0.66
N LEU A 96 4.47 10.48 -0.54
CA LEU A 96 3.61 9.54 -1.27
C LEU A 96 2.14 9.65 -0.84
N GLU A 97 1.86 9.80 0.44
CA GLU A 97 0.53 10.04 0.99
C GLU A 97 -0.11 11.32 0.44
N GLU A 98 0.68 12.38 0.35
CA GLU A 98 0.31 13.66 -0.26
C GLU A 98 0.26 13.63 -1.80
N LYS A 99 0.65 12.51 -2.43
CA LYS A 99 0.77 12.33 -3.88
C LYS A 99 1.79 13.26 -4.55
N ARG A 100 2.78 13.70 -3.78
CA ARG A 100 3.91 14.51 -4.23
C ARG A 100 5.02 13.59 -4.73
N PHE A 101 4.77 12.94 -5.85
CA PHE A 101 5.65 11.87 -6.36
C PHE A 101 7.01 12.39 -6.81
N ASP A 102 7.08 13.57 -7.39
CA ASP A 102 8.33 14.18 -7.84
C ASP A 102 9.25 14.47 -6.65
N ASP A 103 8.69 15.06 -5.58
CA ASP A 103 9.43 15.32 -4.34
C ASP A 103 9.86 14.03 -3.65
N ALA A 104 9.03 12.98 -3.70
CA ALA A 104 9.38 11.67 -3.17
C ALA A 104 10.53 11.02 -3.98
N GLN A 105 10.52 11.16 -5.29
CA GLN A 105 11.60 10.68 -6.15
C GLN A 105 12.92 11.40 -5.87
N ASP A 106 12.85 12.67 -5.48
CA ASP A 106 14.02 13.46 -5.12
C ASP A 106 14.80 12.95 -3.90
N LEU A 107 14.20 12.11 -3.09
CA LEU A 107 14.87 11.46 -1.96
C LEU A 107 15.69 10.22 -2.34
N TRP A 108 15.66 9.80 -3.61
CA TRP A 108 16.44 8.67 -4.08
C TRP A 108 17.87 9.07 -4.46
N ASN A 109 18.81 8.14 -4.29
CA ASN A 109 20.24 8.35 -4.60
C ASN A 109 20.48 8.53 -6.10
N GLU A 110 19.83 7.71 -6.92
CA GLU A 110 19.87 7.84 -8.37
C GLU A 110 18.56 8.44 -8.85
N LYS A 111 18.64 9.70 -9.28
CA LYS A 111 17.53 10.41 -9.89
C LYS A 111 17.63 10.29 -11.40
N GLY A 112 16.57 9.85 -12.04
CA GLY A 112 16.38 10.11 -13.45
C GLY A 112 16.25 11.62 -13.70
N PRO A 113 16.45 12.13 -14.93
CA PRO A 113 16.23 13.53 -15.27
C PRO A 113 14.76 13.91 -14.97
N ILE A 114 14.55 15.03 -14.26
CA ILE A 114 13.21 15.55 -13.90
C ILE A 114 12.39 15.84 -15.17
N GLY A 115 11.12 15.45 -15.19
CA GLY A 115 10.22 15.67 -16.34
C GLY A 115 10.35 14.62 -17.44
N THR A 116 10.90 13.45 -17.12
CA THR A 116 11.12 12.36 -18.06
C THR A 116 10.04 11.28 -18.00
N GLU A 117 10.14 10.29 -18.88
CA GLU A 117 9.34 9.07 -18.84
C GLU A 117 9.49 8.32 -17.50
N GLU A 118 10.62 8.45 -16.82
CA GLU A 118 10.92 7.82 -15.52
C GLU A 118 10.07 8.40 -14.40
N ASP A 119 9.79 9.71 -14.39
CA ASP A 119 8.90 10.34 -13.42
C ASP A 119 7.47 9.82 -13.56
N VAL A 120 7.00 9.68 -14.82
CA VAL A 120 5.70 9.11 -15.12
C VAL A 120 5.62 7.64 -14.68
N LEU A 121 6.69 6.89 -14.86
CA LEU A 121 6.80 5.49 -14.43
C LEU A 121 6.85 5.37 -12.91
N PHE A 122 7.53 6.31 -12.21
CA PHE A 122 7.56 6.35 -10.76
C PHE A 122 6.15 6.57 -10.18
N ALA A 123 5.47 7.62 -10.60
CA ALA A 123 4.09 7.90 -10.16
C ALA A 123 3.12 6.76 -10.52
N ALA A 124 3.34 6.09 -11.66
CA ALA A 124 2.50 4.99 -12.10
C ALA A 124 2.51 3.78 -11.16
N ARG A 125 3.59 3.57 -10.39
CA ARG A 125 3.72 2.47 -9.41
C ARG A 125 2.67 2.59 -8.31
N PHE A 126 2.20 3.80 -8.02
CA PHE A 126 1.27 4.08 -6.92
C PHE A 126 -0.18 4.23 -7.37
N ARG A 127 -0.48 4.22 -8.68
CA ARG A 127 -1.85 4.33 -9.23
C ARG A 127 -2.80 3.22 -8.78
N GLY A 128 -2.25 2.08 -8.38
CA GLY A 128 -3.03 0.94 -7.88
C GLY A 128 -3.61 1.16 -6.48
N PHE A 129 -3.27 2.27 -5.81
CA PHE A 129 -3.68 2.56 -4.44
C PHE A 129 -4.46 3.88 -4.39
N SER A 130 -5.58 3.90 -3.63
CA SER A 130 -6.33 5.11 -3.34
C SER A 130 -5.70 5.91 -2.19
N GLU A 131 -5.12 5.21 -1.22
CA GLU A 131 -4.37 5.76 -0.10
C GLU A 131 -3.18 4.87 0.26
N ILE A 132 -2.11 5.48 0.72
CA ILE A 132 -0.87 4.82 1.16
C ILE A 132 -0.42 5.50 2.44
N HIS A 133 -0.07 4.70 3.44
CA HIS A 133 0.48 5.13 4.72
C HIS A 133 1.66 4.25 5.09
N ALA A 134 2.47 4.68 6.04
CA ALA A 134 3.59 3.88 6.53
C ALA A 134 3.82 4.07 8.03
N ASN A 135 4.12 2.96 8.71
CA ASN A 135 4.72 2.96 10.03
C ASN A 135 6.21 2.67 9.85
N VAL A 136 7.06 3.61 10.26
CA VAL A 136 8.51 3.49 10.19
C VAL A 136 9.02 2.85 11.48
N GLY A 137 9.78 1.78 11.35
CA GLY A 137 10.37 1.08 12.48
C GLY A 137 11.71 1.68 12.91
N VAL A 138 12.32 1.08 13.92
CA VAL A 138 13.64 1.47 14.40
C VAL A 138 14.67 1.13 13.34
N PRO A 139 15.54 2.10 12.96
CA PRO A 139 16.64 1.85 12.04
C PRO A 139 17.67 0.87 12.63
N GLY A 140 18.33 0.12 11.76
CA GLY A 140 19.49 -0.67 12.13
C GLY A 140 20.73 0.20 12.36
N ASP A 141 21.85 -0.45 12.65
CA ASP A 141 23.13 0.21 12.83
C ASP A 141 23.64 0.87 11.53
N VAL A 142 24.46 1.90 11.69
CA VAL A 142 25.15 2.53 10.56
C VAL A 142 26.33 1.66 10.15
N GLU A 143 26.30 1.17 8.92
CA GLU A 143 27.35 0.33 8.35
C GLU A 143 28.16 1.09 7.32
N GLY A 144 29.49 0.95 7.38
CA GLY A 144 30.43 1.58 6.45
C GLY A 144 30.86 0.64 5.33
N ALA A 145 30.77 1.07 4.07
CA ALA A 145 31.30 0.34 2.93
C ALA A 145 31.79 1.29 1.82
N ALA A 146 33.01 1.07 1.33
CA ALA A 146 33.57 1.73 0.13
C ALA A 146 33.40 3.27 0.09
N GLY A 147 33.62 3.96 1.23
CA GLY A 147 33.53 5.43 1.30
C GLY A 147 32.11 5.96 1.45
N SER A 148 31.15 5.10 1.71
CA SER A 148 29.75 5.42 2.00
C SER A 148 29.30 4.80 3.32
N LEU A 149 28.24 5.33 3.87
CA LEU A 149 27.51 4.79 5.01
C LEU A 149 26.14 4.31 4.57
N TYR A 150 25.69 3.23 5.18
CA TYR A 150 24.40 2.61 4.89
C TYR A 150 23.63 2.39 6.18
N VAL A 151 22.31 2.52 6.09
CA VAL A 151 21.37 2.19 7.16
C VAL A 151 20.18 1.47 6.55
N THR A 152 19.68 0.44 7.23
CA THR A 152 18.43 -0.22 6.86
C THR A 152 17.33 0.15 7.84
N VAL A 153 16.15 0.47 7.31
CA VAL A 153 14.97 0.87 8.09
C VAL A 153 13.80 -0.04 7.73
N PRO A 154 13.25 -0.81 8.67
CA PRO A 154 12.03 -1.58 8.43
C PRO A 154 10.83 -0.65 8.35
N VAL A 155 9.93 -0.89 7.40
CA VAL A 155 8.75 -0.08 7.17
C VAL A 155 7.56 -0.97 6.89
N GLN A 156 6.49 -0.79 7.66
CA GLN A 156 5.19 -1.39 7.38
C GLN A 156 4.39 -0.41 6.53
N VAL A 157 4.23 -0.73 5.25
CA VAL A 157 3.42 0.05 4.31
C VAL A 157 2.01 -0.52 4.28
N TYR A 158 1.02 0.33 4.36
CA TYR A 158 -0.38 -0.07 4.32
C TYR A 158 -1.24 0.96 3.59
N GLY A 159 -2.42 0.53 3.15
CA GLY A 159 -3.30 1.39 2.37
C GLY A 159 -4.48 0.64 1.79
N ARG A 160 -5.07 1.19 0.73
CA ARG A 160 -6.20 0.58 0.02
C ARG A 160 -5.91 0.40 -1.44
N VAL A 161 -6.30 -0.75 -1.97
CA VAL A 161 -6.27 -1.02 -3.41
C VAL A 161 -7.36 -0.20 -4.09
N ALA A 162 -6.99 0.65 -5.05
CA ALA A 162 -7.92 1.57 -5.70
C ALA A 162 -9.10 0.87 -6.40
N ALA A 163 -8.84 -0.30 -7.01
CA ALA A 163 -9.85 -1.05 -7.76
C ALA A 163 -10.90 -1.73 -6.89
N THR A 164 -10.61 -2.03 -5.62
CA THR A 164 -11.48 -2.85 -4.75
C THR A 164 -11.83 -2.20 -3.42
N GLY A 165 -11.15 -1.11 -3.06
CA GLY A 165 -11.26 -0.48 -1.74
C GLY A 165 -10.71 -1.33 -0.57
N LYS A 166 -10.19 -2.52 -0.86
CA LYS A 166 -9.73 -3.45 0.19
C LYS A 166 -8.42 -2.98 0.83
N PRO A 167 -8.27 -3.16 2.16
CA PRO A 167 -7.01 -2.95 2.85
C PRO A 167 -5.89 -3.80 2.26
N TRP A 168 -4.69 -3.25 2.25
CA TRP A 168 -3.48 -3.91 1.82
C TRP A 168 -2.34 -3.55 2.78
N TYR A 169 -1.50 -4.52 3.11
CA TYR A 169 -0.40 -4.39 4.06
C TYR A 169 0.84 -5.10 3.53
N THR A 170 2.01 -4.52 3.74
CA THR A 170 3.29 -5.18 3.45
C THR A 170 4.38 -4.67 4.37
N LEU A 171 5.29 -5.55 4.76
CA LEU A 171 6.51 -5.19 5.46
C LEU A 171 7.64 -5.06 4.44
N ARG A 172 8.35 -3.94 4.49
CA ARG A 172 9.45 -3.58 3.60
C ARG A 172 10.69 -3.23 4.39
N GLN A 173 11.80 -3.22 3.69
CA GLN A 173 13.09 -2.73 4.18
C GLN A 173 13.57 -1.65 3.22
N VAL A 174 13.85 -0.48 3.77
CA VAL A 174 14.43 0.64 3.02
C VAL A 174 15.90 0.71 3.38
N THR A 175 16.77 0.62 2.37
CA THR A 175 18.21 0.87 2.53
C THR A 175 18.49 2.30 2.12
N LEU A 176 19.13 3.05 3.00
CA LEU A 176 19.61 4.39 2.73
C LEU A 176 21.12 4.40 2.63
N ARG A 177 21.63 5.34 1.83
CA ARG A 177 23.05 5.57 1.62
C ARG A 177 23.37 7.05 1.75
N ARG A 178 24.55 7.36 2.27
CA ARG A 178 25.20 8.67 2.16
C ARG A 178 26.70 8.51 1.93
N VAL A 179 27.32 9.46 1.28
CA VAL A 179 28.79 9.47 1.08
C VAL A 179 29.47 10.04 2.31
N ASN A 180 30.63 9.52 2.66
CA ASN A 180 31.46 10.06 3.73
C ASN A 180 31.97 11.46 3.37
N ASP A 181 32.35 12.25 4.37
CA ASP A 181 33.03 13.53 4.17
C ASP A 181 34.48 13.28 3.69
N VAL A 182 34.62 13.14 2.38
CA VAL A 182 35.89 12.89 1.69
C VAL A 182 36.11 13.93 0.61
N PRO A 183 37.36 14.24 0.22
CA PRO A 183 37.62 15.16 -0.86
C PRO A 183 36.85 14.80 -2.15
N GLY A 184 36.06 15.73 -2.66
CA GLY A 184 35.23 15.56 -3.85
C GLY A 184 33.77 15.22 -3.59
N SER A 185 33.35 14.88 -2.34
CA SER A 185 31.94 14.73 -1.99
C SER A 185 31.27 16.10 -1.87
N SER A 186 30.06 16.22 -2.43
CA SER A 186 29.22 17.40 -2.26
C SER A 186 28.41 17.33 -0.95
N GLU A 187 27.88 18.45 -0.49
CA GLU A 187 26.96 18.47 0.67
C GLU A 187 25.71 17.63 0.39
N ALA A 188 25.23 17.60 -0.86
CA ALA A 188 24.11 16.76 -1.25
C ALA A 188 24.41 15.27 -1.09
N ASP A 189 25.59 14.81 -1.53
CA ASP A 189 25.99 13.40 -1.44
C ASP A 189 26.15 12.92 0.01
N ARG A 190 26.42 13.84 0.93
CA ARG A 190 26.59 13.55 2.37
C ARG A 190 25.28 13.44 3.13
N ARG A 191 24.14 13.73 2.51
CA ARG A 191 22.82 13.50 3.10
C ARG A 191 22.35 12.08 2.83
N TRP A 192 21.46 11.58 3.67
CA TRP A 192 20.83 10.29 3.45
C TRP A 192 19.90 10.34 2.24
N HIS A 193 20.05 9.36 1.35
CA HIS A 193 19.20 9.13 0.19
C HIS A 193 18.75 7.68 0.18
N ILE A 194 17.56 7.42 -0.36
CA ILE A 194 17.06 6.06 -0.55
C ILE A 194 17.87 5.40 -1.66
N GLU A 195 18.49 4.28 -1.34
CA GLU A 195 19.24 3.45 -2.30
C GLU A 195 18.35 2.35 -2.87
N SER A 196 17.56 1.69 -2.00
CA SER A 196 16.65 0.62 -2.43
C SER A 196 15.50 0.41 -1.45
N ILE A 197 14.40 -0.16 -1.96
CA ILE A 197 13.26 -0.62 -1.17
C ILE A 197 12.97 -2.06 -1.58
N GLY A 198 13.19 -3.00 -0.65
CA GLY A 198 13.00 -4.43 -0.86
C GLY A 198 12.00 -5.07 0.12
N PRO A 199 11.78 -6.38 0.00
CA PRO A 199 11.11 -7.14 1.04
C PRO A 199 11.91 -7.09 2.34
N TYR A 200 11.23 -7.09 3.48
CA TYR A 200 11.91 -7.14 4.77
C TYR A 200 12.59 -8.51 4.98
N THR A 201 13.83 -8.48 5.40
CA THR A 201 14.60 -9.64 5.84
C THR A 201 14.97 -9.42 7.30
N ALA A 202 14.53 -10.30 8.19
CA ALA A 202 14.91 -10.22 9.59
C ALA A 202 16.44 -10.34 9.72
N PRO A 203 17.10 -9.53 10.59
CA PRO A 203 18.49 -9.74 10.93
C PRO A 203 18.70 -11.18 11.42
N GLU A 204 19.80 -11.81 11.02
CA GLU A 204 20.17 -13.10 11.60
C GLU A 204 20.53 -12.86 13.07
N GLU A 205 19.77 -13.48 13.98
CA GLU A 205 20.13 -13.47 15.40
C GLU A 205 21.53 -14.13 15.55
N PRO A 206 22.49 -13.47 16.22
CA PRO A 206 23.76 -14.09 16.48
C PRO A 206 23.52 -15.41 17.23
N ALA A 207 24.10 -16.51 16.74
CA ALA A 207 23.84 -17.90 17.16
C ALA A 207 24.03 -18.20 18.67
N GLY A 208 24.31 -17.18 19.49
CA GLY A 208 24.46 -17.26 20.94
C GLY A 208 23.22 -16.88 21.75
N GLU A 209 22.30 -16.06 21.23
CA GLU A 209 21.12 -15.60 21.99
C GLU A 209 19.93 -16.55 21.89
N ALA A 210 19.80 -17.29 20.81
CA ALA A 210 18.76 -18.33 20.67
C ALA A 210 18.88 -19.45 21.70
N ALA A 211 20.10 -19.71 22.22
CA ALA A 211 20.35 -20.72 23.25
C ALA A 211 20.00 -20.24 24.68
N ALA A 212 20.03 -18.93 24.94
CA ALA A 212 19.76 -18.39 26.26
C ALA A 212 18.25 -18.34 26.60
N ASN A 213 17.38 -18.23 25.59
CA ASN A 213 15.93 -18.22 25.77
C ASN A 213 15.29 -19.62 25.76
N ALA A 214 16.07 -20.68 25.54
CA ALA A 214 15.61 -22.07 25.54
C ALA A 214 15.76 -22.76 26.90
N ILE A 215 16.01 -22.05 28.00
CA ILE A 215 15.98 -22.66 29.34
C ILE A 215 14.51 -22.85 29.74
N SER A 216 14.01 -24.02 29.42
CA SER A 216 12.73 -24.51 29.92
C SER A 216 12.75 -24.59 31.46
N PRO A 217 11.71 -24.16 32.15
CA PRO A 217 11.56 -24.44 33.57
C PRO A 217 11.01 -25.84 33.72
N THR A 218 11.90 -26.81 33.76
CA THR A 218 11.56 -28.16 34.23
C THR A 218 12.65 -28.61 35.21
N ASP A 219 12.44 -28.47 36.47
CA ASP A 219 12.45 -29.59 37.39
C ASP A 219 12.17 -29.12 38.83
N GLY A 220 10.90 -29.15 39.19
CA GLY A 220 10.45 -29.09 40.57
C GLY A 220 9.85 -30.44 40.98
N MET A 221 10.62 -31.49 40.87
CA MET A 221 10.21 -32.79 41.45
C MET A 221 10.53 -32.78 42.93
N VAL A 222 9.54 -32.35 43.73
CA VAL A 222 9.46 -32.61 45.16
C VAL A 222 9.39 -34.12 45.39
N ARG A 223 10.45 -34.70 45.94
CA ARG A 223 10.38 -35.99 46.64
C ARG A 223 9.89 -35.71 48.06
N LYS A 224 8.77 -36.34 48.42
CA LYS A 224 8.28 -36.43 49.78
C LYS A 224 8.78 -37.78 50.37
N PRO A 225 9.06 -37.82 51.67
CA PRO A 225 9.64 -38.93 52.42
C PRO A 225 8.68 -40.13 52.52
#